data_9d6e956d886dca55b9958583f5683ac0
#
_entry.id   9d6e956d886dca55b9958583f5683ac0
#
_cell.length_a   1.000
_cell.length_b   1.000
_cell.length_c   1.000
_cell.angle_alpha   90.00
_cell.angle_beta   90.00
_cell.angle_gamma   90.00
#
_symmetry.space_group_name_H-M   'P 1'
#
loop_
_entity.id
_entity.type
_entity.pdbx_description
1 polymer ?
#
loop_
_entity_poly.entity_id
_entity_poly.type
_entity_poly.pdbx_seq_one_letter_code
_entity_poly.pdbx_strand_id
1 'polypeptide(L)'
;MYQIRIEFTFDSGHRLLDYNGKCAYPHGHTYRAEVFIESQSLNELGLVYDFTDLKDRIKTWVDENWDHAFLLNSRDSELIEGLSGAKLVRLH
;
A
#
# COMPACT_ATOMS: atom_id res chain seq x y z
N MET A 1 -11.16 23.84 -8.99
CA MET A 1 -10.33 22.80 -8.33
C MET A 1 -9.46 22.09 -9.35
N TYR A 2 -8.24 21.79 -8.97
CA TYR A 2 -7.28 21.09 -9.82
C TYR A 2 -6.98 19.73 -9.20
N GLN A 3 -6.80 18.71 -10.04
CA GLN A 3 -6.51 17.37 -9.59
C GLN A 3 -5.39 16.76 -10.44
N ILE A 4 -4.48 16.04 -9.80
CA ILE A 4 -3.50 15.20 -10.47
C ILE A 4 -3.64 13.77 -9.95
N ARG A 5 -3.18 12.82 -10.76
CA ARG A 5 -3.20 11.40 -10.43
C ARG A 5 -1.84 10.79 -10.69
N ILE A 6 -1.38 9.96 -9.77
CA ILE A 6 -0.23 9.08 -10.00
C ILE A 6 -0.68 7.64 -9.85
N GLU A 7 0.05 6.75 -10.47
CA GLU A 7 -0.25 5.33 -10.49
C GLU A 7 1.03 4.53 -10.37
N PHE A 8 0.99 3.46 -9.58
CA PHE A 8 2.12 2.54 -9.43
C PHE A 8 1.60 1.18 -8.94
N THR A 9 2.48 0.17 -8.97
CA THR A 9 2.16 -1.17 -8.49
C THR A 9 3.08 -1.54 -7.34
N PHE A 10 2.63 -2.48 -6.52
CA PHE A 10 3.44 -3.12 -5.49
C PHE A 10 2.90 -4.52 -5.22
N ASP A 11 3.74 -5.38 -4.65
CA ASP A 11 3.39 -6.76 -4.37
C ASP A 11 3.35 -6.98 -2.86
N SER A 12 2.29 -7.62 -2.39
CA SER A 12 2.14 -7.91 -0.97
C SER A 12 1.41 -9.23 -0.77
N GLY A 13 1.68 -9.88 0.34
CA GLY A 13 0.99 -11.08 0.74
C GLY A 13 -0.06 -10.81 1.81
N HIS A 14 -1.06 -11.66 1.88
CA HIS A 14 -2.07 -11.62 2.91
C HIS A 14 -2.83 -12.95 3.01
N ARG A 15 -3.75 -13.02 3.94
CA ARG A 15 -4.81 -14.04 3.97
C ARG A 15 -6.06 -13.42 4.58
N LEU A 16 -7.20 -14.05 4.31
CA LEU A 16 -8.47 -13.70 4.95
C LEU A 16 -8.66 -14.56 6.19
N LEU A 17 -8.62 -13.94 7.36
CA LEU A 17 -8.81 -14.61 8.63
C LEU A 17 -10.28 -15.07 8.76
N ASP A 18 -10.49 -16.30 9.26
CA ASP A 18 -11.82 -16.87 9.47
C ASP A 18 -12.65 -17.00 8.19
N TYR A 19 -11.99 -17.06 7.04
CA TYR A 19 -12.65 -17.19 5.75
C TYR A 19 -12.71 -18.64 5.31
N ASN A 20 -13.86 -19.07 4.76
CA ASN A 20 -14.04 -20.42 4.25
C ASN A 20 -13.81 -20.43 2.72
N GLY A 21 -12.57 -20.65 2.32
CA GLY A 21 -12.18 -20.69 0.91
C GLY A 21 -10.68 -20.55 0.75
N LYS A 22 -10.24 -20.49 -0.51
CA LYS A 22 -8.80 -20.44 -0.86
C LYS A 22 -8.06 -19.26 -0.23
N CYS A 23 -8.75 -18.13 -0.08
CA CYS A 23 -8.13 -16.91 0.45
C CYS A 23 -7.84 -16.97 1.94
N ALA A 24 -8.27 -18.04 2.63
CA ALA A 24 -7.84 -18.31 4.01
C ALA A 24 -6.38 -18.75 4.08
N TYR A 25 -5.81 -19.17 2.98
CA TYR A 25 -4.40 -19.55 2.91
C TYR A 25 -3.54 -18.35 2.50
N PRO A 26 -2.32 -18.24 3.03
CA PRO A 26 -1.42 -17.16 2.62
C PRO A 26 -1.20 -17.15 1.12
N HIS A 27 -1.33 -15.98 0.51
CA HIS A 27 -1.11 -15.78 -0.92
C HIS A 27 -0.69 -14.34 -1.17
N GLY A 28 -0.35 -14.03 -2.40
CA GLY A 28 0.11 -12.69 -2.77
C GLY A 28 -0.65 -12.14 -3.95
N HIS A 29 -0.63 -10.82 -4.06
CA HIS A 29 -1.18 -10.07 -5.17
C HIS A 29 -0.22 -8.99 -5.61
N THR A 30 -0.33 -8.62 -6.89
CA THR A 30 0.19 -7.34 -7.37
C THR A 30 -0.95 -6.34 -7.25
N TYR A 31 -0.74 -5.32 -6.42
CA TYR A 31 -1.71 -4.24 -6.24
C TYR A 31 -1.38 -3.10 -7.17
N ARG A 32 -2.39 -2.53 -7.76
CA ARG A 32 -2.29 -1.28 -8.51
C ARG A 32 -2.87 -0.18 -7.65
N ALA A 33 -2.07 0.83 -7.35
CA ALA A 33 -2.48 1.96 -6.54
C ALA A 33 -2.63 3.20 -7.40
N GLU A 34 -3.70 3.94 -7.16
CA GLU A 34 -3.93 5.24 -7.75
C GLU A 34 -4.05 6.25 -6.63
N VAL A 35 -3.30 7.35 -6.72
CA VAL A 35 -3.31 8.42 -5.73
C VAL A 35 -3.73 9.70 -6.40
N PHE A 36 -4.77 10.33 -5.86
CA PHE A 36 -5.32 11.57 -6.37
C PHE A 36 -5.00 12.69 -5.38
N ILE A 37 -4.44 13.78 -5.89
CA ILE A 37 -4.15 14.98 -5.11
C ILE A 37 -4.97 16.11 -5.69
N GLU A 38 -5.66 16.84 -4.82
CA GLU A 38 -6.50 17.97 -5.22
C GLU A 38 -6.02 19.26 -4.56
N SER A 39 -6.18 20.36 -5.27
CA SER A 39 -5.90 21.69 -4.75
C SER A 39 -6.84 22.72 -5.35
N GLN A 40 -7.18 23.73 -4.57
CA GLN A 40 -7.97 24.87 -5.06
C GLN A 40 -7.12 25.85 -5.88
N SER A 41 -5.81 25.78 -5.74
CA SER A 41 -4.88 26.69 -6.43
C SER A 41 -3.65 25.94 -6.94
N LEU A 42 -2.94 26.58 -7.87
CA LEU A 42 -1.67 26.07 -8.37
C LEU A 42 -0.53 26.83 -7.70
N ASN A 43 0.63 26.18 -7.61
CA ASN A 43 1.83 26.83 -7.08
C ASN A 43 2.44 27.80 -8.12
N GLU A 44 3.58 28.37 -7.80
CA GLU A 44 4.28 29.36 -8.67
C GLU A 44 4.63 28.81 -10.04
N LEU A 45 4.81 27.50 -10.16
CA LEU A 45 5.12 26.83 -11.43
C LEU A 45 3.88 26.39 -12.19
N GLY A 46 2.69 26.69 -11.68
CA GLY A 46 1.44 26.26 -12.29
C GLY A 46 1.11 24.81 -12.03
N LEU A 47 1.58 24.23 -10.91
CA LEU A 47 1.42 22.83 -10.57
C LEU A 47 0.55 22.66 -9.31
N VAL A 48 -0.23 21.58 -9.25
CA VAL A 48 -0.83 21.12 -7.99
C VAL A 48 0.27 20.63 -7.06
N TYR A 49 1.16 19.82 -7.62
CA TYR A 49 2.33 19.28 -6.97
C TYR A 49 3.26 18.74 -8.06
N ASP A 50 4.55 18.70 -7.81
CA ASP A 50 5.50 18.11 -8.75
C ASP A 50 5.28 16.59 -8.82
N PHE A 51 5.01 16.05 -10.02
CA PHE A 51 4.74 14.62 -10.20
C PHE A 51 5.88 13.74 -9.76
N THR A 52 7.10 14.11 -10.11
CA THR A 52 8.28 13.30 -9.78
C THR A 52 8.47 13.23 -8.27
N ASP A 53 8.40 14.38 -7.60
CA ASP A 53 8.56 14.44 -6.16
C ASP A 53 7.43 13.69 -5.43
N LEU A 54 6.19 13.87 -5.88
CA LEU A 54 5.03 13.18 -5.30
C LEU A 54 5.17 11.66 -5.45
N LYS A 55 5.50 11.20 -6.65
CA LYS A 55 5.65 9.78 -6.93
C LYS A 55 6.79 9.17 -6.11
N ASP A 56 7.92 9.85 -6.02
CA ASP A 56 9.06 9.38 -5.26
C ASP A 56 8.73 9.26 -3.77
N ARG A 57 8.06 10.26 -3.20
CA ARG A 57 7.69 10.24 -1.78
C ARG A 57 6.73 9.11 -1.45
N ILE A 58 5.69 8.95 -2.25
CA ILE A 58 4.66 7.92 -2.01
C ILE A 58 5.23 6.54 -2.27
N LYS A 59 5.96 6.35 -3.37
CA LYS A 59 6.57 5.07 -3.72
C LYS A 59 7.58 4.63 -2.67
N THR A 60 8.40 5.55 -2.16
CA THR A 60 9.37 5.26 -1.10
C THR A 60 8.65 4.77 0.15
N TRP A 61 7.56 5.46 0.56
CA TRP A 61 6.79 5.05 1.72
C TRP A 61 6.18 3.65 1.53
N VAL A 62 5.62 3.38 0.34
CA VAL A 62 5.04 2.06 0.03
C VAL A 62 6.11 0.98 0.01
N ASP A 63 7.27 1.27 -0.57
CA ASP A 63 8.38 0.31 -0.61
C ASP A 63 8.90 -0.02 0.79
N GLU A 64 8.88 0.94 1.69
CA GLU A 64 9.33 0.73 3.07
C GLU A 64 8.30 0.01 3.93
N ASN A 65 7.00 0.20 3.65
CA ASN A 65 5.94 -0.24 4.56
C ASN A 65 5.08 -1.38 4.01
N TRP A 66 4.75 -1.39 2.71
CA TRP A 66 3.78 -2.33 2.16
C TRP A 66 4.35 -3.29 1.12
N ASP A 67 5.28 -2.82 0.31
CA ASP A 67 5.82 -3.64 -0.78
C ASP A 67 6.63 -4.80 -0.21
N HIS A 68 6.39 -6.00 -0.72
CA HIS A 68 7.03 -7.23 -0.24
C HIS A 68 6.80 -7.46 1.27
N ALA A 69 5.64 -7.07 1.77
CA ALA A 69 5.21 -7.28 3.14
C ALA A 69 4.04 -8.26 3.19
N PHE A 70 3.78 -8.82 4.37
CA PHE A 70 2.52 -9.47 4.66
C PHE A 70 1.60 -8.48 5.37
N LEU A 71 0.43 -8.25 4.77
CA LEU A 71 -0.60 -7.37 5.31
C LEU A 71 -1.60 -8.25 6.05
N LEU A 72 -1.53 -8.27 7.36
CA LEU A 72 -2.27 -9.22 8.19
C LEU A 72 -3.30 -8.52 9.07
N ASN A 73 -4.44 -9.18 9.27
CA ASN A 73 -5.39 -8.76 10.29
C ASN A 73 -4.65 -8.75 11.64
N SER A 74 -4.85 -7.68 12.44
CA SER A 74 -4.19 -7.55 13.74
C SER A 74 -4.52 -8.70 14.72
N ARG A 75 -5.61 -9.44 14.47
CA ARG A 75 -6.01 -10.61 15.27
C ARG A 75 -5.40 -11.92 14.78
N ASP A 76 -4.64 -11.89 13.69
CA ASP A 76 -4.03 -13.10 13.12
C ASP A 76 -2.72 -13.44 13.85
N SER A 77 -2.86 -13.89 15.09
CA SER A 77 -1.72 -14.21 15.95
C SER A 77 -0.87 -15.34 15.38
N GLU A 78 -1.49 -16.31 14.72
CA GLU A 78 -0.76 -17.45 14.14
C GLU A 78 0.27 -16.99 13.10
N LEU A 79 -0.14 -16.17 12.13
CA LEU A 79 0.80 -15.69 11.12
C LEU A 79 1.72 -14.58 11.63
N ILE A 80 1.22 -13.72 12.53
CA ILE A 80 2.08 -12.68 13.14
C ILE A 80 3.24 -13.31 13.89
N GLU A 81 3.00 -14.36 14.65
CA GLU A 81 4.04 -15.08 15.37
C GLU A 81 4.87 -15.98 14.45
N GLY A 82 4.20 -16.71 13.55
CA GLY A 82 4.85 -17.65 12.65
C GLY A 82 5.75 -16.99 11.61
N LEU A 83 5.48 -15.76 11.25
CA LEU A 83 6.26 -14.98 10.29
C LEU A 83 7.12 -13.91 10.96
N SER A 84 7.42 -14.09 12.26
CA SER A 84 8.28 -13.15 12.99
C SER A 84 9.63 -13.04 12.28
N GLY A 85 10.13 -11.83 12.09
CA GLY A 85 11.33 -11.56 11.30
C GLY A 85 11.05 -11.20 9.84
N ALA A 86 9.85 -11.48 9.33
CA ALA A 86 9.43 -11.00 8.03
C ALA A 86 8.89 -9.56 8.14
N LYS A 87 8.74 -8.91 7.00
CA LYS A 87 8.14 -7.58 6.94
C LYS A 87 6.62 -7.72 7.08
N LEU A 88 6.09 -7.30 8.22
CA LEU A 88 4.68 -7.47 8.57
C LEU A 88 3.99 -6.12 8.78
N VAL A 89 2.75 -6.02 8.33
CA VAL A 89 1.87 -4.89 8.62
C VAL A 89 0.59 -5.42 9.26
N ARG A 90 0.27 -4.91 10.42
CA ARG A 90 -0.95 -5.30 11.14
C ARG A 90 -2.08 -4.36 10.77
N LEU A 91 -3.12 -4.93 10.18
CA LEU A 91 -4.32 -4.20 9.76
C LEU A 91 -5.47 -4.48 10.71
N HIS A 92 -6.29 -3.49 10.91
CA HIS A 92 -7.47 -3.61 11.75
C HIS A 92 -8.68 -4.10 10.98
#